data_0db948a25063b66f797488909cf12a76
#
_entry.id   0db948a25063b66f797488909cf12a76
#
_cell.length_a   1.000
_cell.length_b   1.000
_cell.length_c   1.000
_cell.angle_alpha   90.00
_cell.angle_beta   90.00
_cell.angle_gamma   90.00
#
_symmetry.space_group_name_H-M   'P 1'
#
loop_
_entity.id
_entity.type
_entity.pdbx_description
1 polymer ?
#
loop_
_entity_poly.entity_id
_entity_poly.type
_entity_poly.pdbx_seq_one_letter_code
_entity_poly.pdbx_strand_id
1 'polypeptide(L)'
;VATGDSTVNRAALADDLERARGELHRLLADAERTDAWTKPTRGTRWTNEQLLFHMVFGYMIVQRLLLLVRVMGRLPDRVSRVYARVLDAGTRPFHLINYYGSCAAATVYNRHRMGAKMDRVIASLQSSLGRLTDEALQGGMHFPTRWDPFFKDYMTLEGVYRYPGQHFDFHRHQLTLN
;
A
#
# COMPACT_ATOMS: atom_id res chain seq x y z
N VAL A 1 -20.93 -22.68 19.75
CA VAL A 1 -20.13 -22.19 18.61
C VAL A 1 -19.07 -21.29 19.20
N ALA A 2 -17.82 -21.77 19.26
CA ALA A 2 -16.69 -21.00 19.78
C ALA A 2 -16.43 -19.84 18.79
N THR A 3 -16.76 -18.61 19.17
CA THR A 3 -16.24 -17.41 18.55
C THR A 3 -14.75 -17.35 18.91
N GLY A 4 -13.90 -17.84 18.01
CA GLY A 4 -12.47 -17.64 18.14
C GLY A 4 -12.19 -16.14 18.08
N ASP A 5 -11.90 -15.57 19.25
CA ASP A 5 -11.37 -14.24 19.42
C ASP A 5 -9.98 -14.22 18.76
N SER A 6 -9.95 -13.91 17.46
CA SER A 6 -8.69 -13.72 16.75
C SER A 6 -8.12 -12.38 17.18
N THR A 7 -7.37 -12.37 18.28
CA THR A 7 -6.62 -11.20 18.71
C THR A 7 -5.73 -10.72 17.57
N VAL A 8 -5.90 -9.44 17.19
CA VAL A 8 -5.10 -8.81 16.14
C VAL A 8 -3.64 -8.79 16.58
N ASN A 9 -2.77 -9.40 15.80
CA ASN A 9 -1.34 -9.38 16.10
C ASN A 9 -0.71 -8.04 15.64
N ARG A 10 -0.79 -7.02 16.51
CA ARG A 10 -0.24 -5.68 16.25
C ARG A 10 1.27 -5.69 16.06
N ALA A 11 1.98 -6.54 16.80
CA ALA A 11 3.42 -6.67 16.69
C ALA A 11 3.78 -7.12 15.26
N ALA A 12 3.10 -8.15 14.73
CA ALA A 12 3.32 -8.60 13.36
C ALA A 12 3.02 -7.51 12.31
N LEU A 13 2.00 -6.66 12.54
CA LEU A 13 1.73 -5.54 11.63
C LEU A 13 2.85 -4.48 11.69
N ALA A 14 3.36 -4.17 12.89
CA ALA A 14 4.46 -3.24 13.06
C ALA A 14 5.77 -3.78 12.45
N ASP A 15 6.04 -5.07 12.63
CA ASP A 15 7.21 -5.76 12.08
C ASP A 15 7.16 -5.78 10.54
N ASP A 16 5.99 -6.04 9.94
CA ASP A 16 5.80 -5.99 8.49
C ASP A 16 6.09 -4.60 7.91
N LEU A 17 5.64 -3.53 8.58
CA LEU A 17 5.93 -2.16 8.19
C LEU A 17 7.43 -1.86 8.25
N GLU A 18 8.11 -2.29 9.32
CA GLU A 18 9.54 -2.08 9.50
C GLU A 18 10.37 -2.92 8.51
N ARG A 19 9.97 -4.17 8.27
CA ARG A 19 10.57 -5.04 7.26
C ARG A 19 10.55 -4.37 5.88
N ALA A 20 9.42 -3.84 5.47
CA ALA A 20 9.28 -3.18 4.17
C ALA A 20 10.13 -1.91 4.07
N ARG A 21 10.24 -1.14 5.17
CA ARG A 21 11.12 0.02 5.24
C ARG A 21 12.58 -0.38 5.02
N GLY A 22 13.06 -1.36 5.77
CA GLY A 22 14.44 -1.86 5.66
C GLY A 22 14.73 -2.46 4.29
N GLU A 23 13.77 -3.18 3.71
CA GLU A 23 13.90 -3.76 2.37
C GLU A 23 13.97 -2.67 1.29
N LEU A 24 13.13 -1.62 1.37
CA LEU A 24 13.22 -0.51 0.42
C LEU A 24 14.62 0.13 0.46
N HIS A 25 15.18 0.41 1.63
CA HIS A 25 16.53 0.99 1.72
C HIS A 25 17.59 0.09 1.09
N ARG A 26 17.48 -1.24 1.23
CA ARG A 26 18.37 -2.19 0.56
C ARG A 26 18.21 -2.13 -0.96
N LEU A 27 16.98 -2.11 -1.48
CA LEU A 27 16.71 -2.01 -2.90
C LEU A 27 17.22 -0.69 -3.51
N LEU A 28 17.11 0.43 -2.77
CA LEU A 28 17.67 1.71 -3.19
C LEU A 28 19.20 1.66 -3.27
N ALA A 29 19.87 1.06 -2.29
CA ALA A 29 21.30 0.88 -2.29
C ALA A 29 21.77 -0.05 -3.44
N ASP A 30 21.03 -1.10 -3.74
CA ASP A 30 21.32 -1.99 -4.87
C ASP A 30 21.13 -1.27 -6.20
N ALA A 31 20.06 -0.48 -6.37
CA ALA A 31 19.84 0.32 -7.58
C ALA A 31 20.94 1.36 -7.79
N GLU A 32 21.43 2.00 -6.72
CA GLU A 32 22.54 2.94 -6.78
C GLU A 32 23.84 2.25 -7.18
N ARG A 33 24.18 1.12 -6.53
CA ARG A 33 25.39 0.35 -6.80
C ARG A 33 25.48 -0.15 -8.25
N THR A 34 24.34 -0.48 -8.87
CA THR A 34 24.27 -1.05 -10.23
C THR A 34 23.89 -0.02 -11.30
N ASP A 35 23.64 1.22 -10.90
CA ASP A 35 23.07 2.28 -11.76
C ASP A 35 21.84 1.81 -12.56
N ALA A 36 21.00 1.03 -11.91
CA ALA A 36 19.86 0.37 -12.58
C ALA A 36 18.57 1.21 -12.60
N TRP A 37 18.63 2.49 -12.25
CA TRP A 37 17.44 3.35 -12.06
C TRP A 37 16.53 3.42 -13.28
N THR A 38 17.10 3.53 -14.45
CA THR A 38 16.38 3.70 -15.73
C THR A 38 16.09 2.39 -16.45
N LYS A 39 16.62 1.25 -15.96
CA LYS A 39 16.34 -0.05 -16.57
C LYS A 39 14.84 -0.37 -16.51
N PRO A 40 14.28 -0.99 -17.57
CA PRO A 40 12.88 -1.42 -17.56
C PRO A 40 12.67 -2.56 -16.56
N THR A 41 11.52 -2.59 -15.92
CA THR A 41 11.12 -3.66 -14.99
C THR A 41 10.45 -4.82 -15.71
N ARG A 42 10.32 -5.97 -15.08
CA ARG A 42 9.66 -7.16 -15.64
C ARG A 42 8.14 -7.04 -15.53
N GLY A 43 7.45 -7.18 -16.65
CA GLY A 43 5.99 -7.26 -16.67
C GLY A 43 5.26 -5.95 -16.37
N THR A 44 5.97 -4.82 -16.29
CA THR A 44 5.38 -3.50 -16.17
C THR A 44 5.90 -2.54 -17.24
N ARG A 45 5.32 -1.34 -17.29
CA ARG A 45 5.77 -0.25 -18.18
C ARG A 45 6.70 0.74 -17.48
N TRP A 46 7.01 0.51 -16.21
CA TRP A 46 7.83 1.40 -15.39
C TRP A 46 9.31 1.06 -15.49
N THR A 47 10.14 2.07 -15.23
CA THR A 47 11.55 1.88 -14.88
C THR A 47 11.68 1.43 -13.42
N ASN A 48 12.87 0.96 -13.01
CA ASN A 48 13.10 0.61 -11.61
C ASN A 48 12.82 1.78 -10.65
N GLU A 49 13.24 3.01 -11.00
CA GLU A 49 12.97 4.19 -10.16
C GLU A 49 11.47 4.44 -10.00
N GLN A 50 10.71 4.36 -11.08
CA GLN A 50 9.25 4.55 -11.06
C GLN A 50 8.55 3.46 -10.28
N LEU A 51 8.98 2.20 -10.43
CA LEU A 51 8.40 1.08 -9.70
C LEU A 51 8.74 1.14 -8.20
N LEU A 52 9.98 1.47 -7.83
CA LEU A 52 10.37 1.68 -6.45
C LEU A 52 9.53 2.78 -5.79
N PHE A 53 9.31 3.90 -6.49
CA PHE A 53 8.39 4.92 -6.00
C PHE A 53 6.96 4.41 -5.88
N HIS A 54 6.45 3.64 -6.87
CA HIS A 54 5.12 3.06 -6.82
C HIS A 54 4.91 2.14 -5.60
N MET A 55 5.94 1.39 -5.21
CA MET A 55 5.93 0.59 -3.99
C MET A 55 5.79 1.48 -2.73
N VAL A 56 6.50 2.62 -2.67
CA VAL A 56 6.33 3.63 -1.59
C VAL A 56 4.92 4.23 -1.63
N PHE A 57 4.40 4.48 -2.83
CA PHE A 57 3.07 5.06 -3.04
C PHE A 57 1.95 4.17 -2.47
N GLY A 58 2.09 2.84 -2.52
CA GLY A 58 1.17 1.90 -1.86
C GLY A 58 0.99 2.21 -0.37
N TYR A 59 2.09 2.47 0.35
CA TYR A 59 2.04 2.87 1.77
C TYR A 59 1.44 4.26 1.98
N MET A 60 1.72 5.21 1.07
CA MET A 60 1.13 6.55 1.13
C MET A 60 -0.39 6.52 0.95
N ILE A 61 -0.89 5.67 0.05
CA ILE A 61 -2.34 5.46 -0.12
C ILE A 61 -2.95 4.91 1.16
N VAL A 62 -2.33 3.90 1.78
CA VAL A 62 -2.84 3.30 3.02
C VAL A 62 -3.02 4.35 4.11
N GLN A 63 -2.08 5.28 4.28
CA GLN A 63 -2.25 6.39 5.23
C GLN A 63 -3.59 7.13 5.05
N ARG A 64 -4.04 7.32 3.81
CA ARG A 64 -5.32 8.00 3.48
C ARG A 64 -6.50 7.06 3.64
N LEU A 65 -6.34 5.81 3.25
CA LEU A 65 -7.37 4.78 3.37
C LEU A 65 -7.75 4.51 4.83
N LEU A 66 -6.81 4.57 5.79
CA LEU A 66 -7.11 4.36 7.21
C LEU A 66 -8.23 5.30 7.71
N LEU A 67 -8.19 6.57 7.32
CA LEU A 67 -9.25 7.52 7.67
C LEU A 67 -10.57 7.15 6.99
N LEU A 68 -10.53 6.85 5.70
CA LEU A 68 -11.71 6.46 4.93
C LEU A 68 -12.38 5.22 5.52
N VAL A 69 -11.60 4.16 5.80
CA VAL A 69 -12.13 2.91 6.38
C VAL A 69 -12.77 3.16 7.75
N ARG A 70 -12.14 3.99 8.59
CA ARG A 70 -12.70 4.35 9.91
C ARG A 70 -14.03 5.11 9.80
N VAL A 71 -14.18 5.97 8.81
CA VAL A 71 -15.43 6.72 8.57
C VAL A 71 -16.48 5.78 7.99
N MET A 72 -16.13 5.06 6.93
CA MET A 72 -17.06 4.15 6.25
C MET A 72 -17.50 2.98 7.13
N GLY A 73 -16.63 2.46 7.99
CA GLY A 73 -16.97 1.38 8.94
C GLY A 73 -17.97 1.78 10.03
N ARG A 74 -18.28 3.09 10.16
CA ARG A 74 -19.36 3.59 11.05
C ARG A 74 -20.69 3.78 10.33
N LEU A 75 -20.68 3.70 9.01
CA LEU A 75 -21.87 3.87 8.18
C LEU A 75 -22.49 2.49 7.88
N PRO A 76 -23.78 2.45 7.51
CA PRO A 76 -24.39 1.20 7.05
C PRO A 76 -23.59 0.58 5.92
N ASP A 77 -23.39 -0.73 5.97
CA ASP A 77 -22.58 -1.52 5.04
C ASP A 77 -22.90 -1.25 3.55
N ARG A 78 -24.18 -1.03 3.23
CA ARG A 78 -24.64 -0.67 1.88
C ARG A 78 -23.93 0.58 1.32
N VAL A 79 -23.53 1.53 2.17
CA VAL A 79 -22.87 2.79 1.73
C VAL A 79 -21.50 2.47 1.13
N SER A 80 -20.66 1.73 1.88
CA SER A 80 -19.36 1.33 1.37
C SER A 80 -19.44 0.40 0.16
N ARG A 81 -20.45 -0.46 0.10
CA ARG A 81 -20.71 -1.35 -1.05
C ARG A 81 -21.05 -0.57 -2.32
N VAL A 82 -21.92 0.43 -2.22
CA VAL A 82 -22.24 1.31 -3.35
C VAL A 82 -21.01 2.10 -3.78
N TYR A 83 -20.27 2.65 -2.81
CA TYR A 83 -19.02 3.36 -3.06
C TYR A 83 -18.01 2.49 -3.82
N ALA A 84 -17.76 1.27 -3.37
CA ALA A 84 -16.85 0.33 -4.04
C ALA A 84 -17.28 0.02 -5.49
N ARG A 85 -18.59 -0.17 -5.74
CA ARG A 85 -19.12 -0.40 -7.09
C ARG A 85 -18.91 0.81 -8.02
N VAL A 86 -19.12 2.01 -7.51
CA VAL A 86 -18.86 3.25 -8.29
C VAL A 86 -17.36 3.35 -8.65
N LEU A 87 -16.48 3.04 -7.72
CA LEU A 87 -15.05 3.01 -7.99
C LEU A 87 -14.66 1.92 -9.00
N ASP A 88 -15.25 0.73 -8.90
CA ASP A 88 -15.01 -0.36 -9.88
C ASP A 88 -15.48 0.01 -11.29
N ALA A 89 -16.54 0.81 -11.43
CA ALA A 89 -16.94 1.34 -12.73
C ALA A 89 -15.87 2.28 -13.32
N GLY A 90 -15.10 2.96 -12.46
CA GLY A 90 -13.98 3.83 -12.83
C GLY A 90 -12.62 3.13 -13.02
N THR A 91 -12.55 1.81 -13.15
CA THR A 91 -11.29 1.05 -13.21
C THR A 91 -10.37 1.50 -14.35
N ARG A 92 -10.89 1.76 -15.56
CA ARG A 92 -10.06 2.21 -16.69
C ARG A 92 -9.36 3.55 -16.43
N PRO A 93 -10.06 4.64 -16.07
CA PRO A 93 -9.40 5.89 -15.71
C PRO A 93 -8.46 5.73 -14.50
N PHE A 94 -8.82 4.88 -13.52
CA PHE A 94 -7.94 4.61 -12.39
C PHE A 94 -6.57 4.06 -12.84
N HIS A 95 -6.52 3.07 -13.73
CA HIS A 95 -5.25 2.52 -14.21
C HIS A 95 -4.39 3.55 -14.93
N LEU A 96 -5.00 4.47 -15.70
CA LEU A 96 -4.27 5.56 -16.35
C LEU A 96 -3.70 6.54 -15.30
N ILE A 97 -4.52 6.95 -14.34
CA ILE A 97 -4.10 7.86 -13.25
C ILE A 97 -3.00 7.19 -12.42
N ASN A 98 -3.14 5.91 -12.08
CA ASN A 98 -2.13 5.17 -11.31
C ASN A 98 -0.79 5.12 -12.06
N TYR A 99 -0.82 4.82 -13.36
CA TYR A 99 0.39 4.75 -14.17
C TYR A 99 1.06 6.12 -14.30
N TYR A 100 0.36 7.11 -14.87
CA TYR A 100 0.94 8.43 -15.11
C TYR A 100 1.21 9.19 -13.82
N GLY A 101 0.36 9.02 -12.81
CA GLY A 101 0.56 9.60 -11.48
C GLY A 101 1.83 9.08 -10.81
N SER A 102 2.10 7.77 -10.90
CA SER A 102 3.35 7.19 -10.40
C SER A 102 4.57 7.71 -11.16
N CYS A 103 4.49 7.82 -12.49
CA CYS A 103 5.57 8.40 -13.30
C CYS A 103 5.86 9.87 -12.91
N ALA A 104 4.83 10.70 -12.82
CA ALA A 104 4.97 12.11 -12.46
C ALA A 104 5.46 12.29 -11.01
N ALA A 105 4.93 11.52 -10.07
CA ALA A 105 5.32 11.61 -8.68
C ALA A 105 6.74 11.08 -8.41
N ALA A 106 7.24 10.13 -9.22
CA ALA A 106 8.63 9.66 -9.16
C ALA A 106 9.63 10.77 -9.51
N THR A 107 9.25 11.79 -10.28
CA THR A 107 10.12 12.95 -10.54
C THR A 107 10.30 13.82 -9.30
N VAL A 108 9.29 13.89 -8.43
CA VAL A 108 9.29 14.66 -7.17
C VAL A 108 9.92 13.85 -6.04
N TYR A 109 9.46 12.61 -5.89
CA TYR A 109 9.97 11.64 -4.92
C TYR A 109 10.94 10.66 -5.61
N ASN A 110 11.99 11.22 -6.21
CA ASN A 110 13.01 10.49 -6.94
C ASN A 110 13.91 9.66 -5.97
N ARG A 111 14.91 8.98 -6.53
CA ARG A 111 15.88 8.15 -5.80
C ARG A 111 16.47 8.80 -4.53
N HIS A 112 16.62 10.13 -4.51
CA HIS A 112 17.19 10.85 -3.35
C HIS A 112 16.17 11.16 -2.26
N ARG A 113 14.87 11.04 -2.54
CA ARG A 113 13.78 11.46 -1.63
C ARG A 113 12.85 10.33 -1.20
N MET A 114 12.75 9.25 -2.01
CA MET A 114 11.75 8.21 -1.74
C MET A 114 12.04 7.42 -0.47
N GLY A 115 13.31 7.19 -0.10
CA GLY A 115 13.69 6.54 1.16
C GLY A 115 13.19 7.33 2.37
N ALA A 116 13.54 8.63 2.46
CA ALA A 116 13.06 9.50 3.53
C ALA A 116 11.53 9.71 3.51
N LYS A 117 10.88 9.57 2.35
CA LYS A 117 9.42 9.56 2.26
C LYS A 117 8.85 8.30 2.89
N MET A 118 9.41 7.14 2.59
CA MET A 118 9.02 5.86 3.21
C MET A 118 9.15 5.91 4.72
N ASP A 119 10.28 6.39 5.24
CA ASP A 119 10.53 6.50 6.69
C ASP A 119 9.42 7.28 7.39
N ARG A 120 9.04 8.44 6.84
CA ARG A 120 7.96 9.27 7.40
C ARG A 120 6.59 8.60 7.33
N VAL A 121 6.31 7.89 6.24
CA VAL A 121 5.04 7.17 6.05
C VAL A 121 4.95 6.02 7.04
N ILE A 122 5.99 5.20 7.16
CA ILE A 122 6.02 4.07 8.10
C ILE A 122 5.90 4.55 9.55
N ALA A 123 6.66 5.57 9.96
CA ALA A 123 6.55 6.15 11.30
C ALA A 123 5.11 6.63 11.60
N SER A 124 4.45 7.25 10.63
CA SER A 124 3.06 7.68 10.78
C SER A 124 2.08 6.50 10.86
N LEU A 125 2.27 5.45 10.06
CA LEU A 125 1.44 4.24 10.12
C LEU A 125 1.61 3.51 11.46
N GLN A 126 2.84 3.35 11.95
CA GLN A 126 3.13 2.75 13.27
C GLN A 126 2.50 3.57 14.40
N SER A 127 2.67 4.90 14.38
CA SER A 127 2.03 5.79 15.34
C SER A 127 0.50 5.69 15.30
N SER A 128 -0.10 5.56 14.11
CA SER A 128 -1.54 5.35 13.97
C SER A 128 -1.97 3.99 14.51
N LEU A 129 -1.22 2.93 14.20
CA LEU A 129 -1.48 1.56 14.68
C LEU A 129 -1.51 1.49 16.21
N GLY A 130 -0.56 2.16 16.87
CA GLY A 130 -0.47 2.20 18.33
C GLY A 130 -1.67 2.88 19.03
N ARG A 131 -2.44 3.70 18.30
CA ARG A 131 -3.62 4.40 18.81
C ARG A 131 -4.96 3.71 18.52
N LEU A 132 -4.95 2.65 17.72
CA LEU A 132 -6.17 1.91 17.38
C LEU A 132 -6.51 0.89 18.48
N THR A 133 -7.78 0.64 18.73
CA THR A 133 -8.24 -0.52 19.52
C THR A 133 -8.36 -1.76 18.63
N ASP A 134 -8.49 -2.95 19.22
CA ASP A 134 -8.68 -4.19 18.46
C ASP A 134 -10.03 -4.17 17.72
N GLU A 135 -11.07 -3.65 18.32
CA GLU A 135 -12.38 -3.46 17.68
C GLU A 135 -12.27 -2.52 16.46
N ALA A 136 -11.48 -1.46 16.58
CA ALA A 136 -11.24 -0.56 15.46
C ALA A 136 -10.49 -1.26 14.31
N LEU A 137 -9.55 -2.16 14.60
CA LEU A 137 -8.83 -2.94 13.61
C LEU A 137 -9.71 -3.98 12.91
N GLN A 138 -10.76 -4.48 13.58
CA GLN A 138 -11.77 -5.38 13.01
C GLN A 138 -12.83 -4.65 12.17
N GLY A 139 -13.00 -3.34 12.38
CA GLY A 139 -13.88 -2.51 11.55
C GLY A 139 -13.35 -2.41 10.10
N GLY A 140 -14.25 -2.37 9.13
CA GLY A 140 -13.85 -2.37 7.72
C GLY A 140 -14.89 -1.78 6.78
N MET A 141 -14.64 -1.91 5.48
CA MET A 141 -15.52 -1.46 4.41
C MET A 141 -15.35 -2.32 3.15
N HIS A 142 -16.29 -2.17 2.19
CA HIS A 142 -16.13 -2.73 0.86
C HIS A 142 -15.12 -1.95 0.02
N PHE A 143 -14.31 -2.68 -0.78
CA PHE A 143 -13.25 -2.15 -1.63
C PHE A 143 -13.50 -2.47 -3.12
N PRO A 144 -13.00 -1.63 -4.05
CA PRO A 144 -13.05 -1.90 -5.49
C PRO A 144 -12.06 -3.01 -5.86
N THR A 145 -12.57 -4.24 -6.04
CA THR A 145 -11.74 -5.43 -6.29
C THR A 145 -11.02 -5.43 -7.64
N ARG A 146 -11.45 -4.54 -8.56
CA ARG A 146 -10.86 -4.43 -9.90
C ARG A 146 -9.66 -3.48 -9.97
N TRP A 147 -9.36 -2.76 -8.88
CA TRP A 147 -8.28 -1.77 -8.86
C TRP A 147 -6.92 -2.37 -8.56
N ASP A 148 -6.91 -3.41 -7.71
CA ASP A 148 -5.69 -4.07 -7.28
C ASP A 148 -5.99 -5.55 -6.96
N PRO A 149 -5.12 -6.50 -7.37
CA PRO A 149 -5.35 -7.94 -7.14
C PRO A 149 -5.36 -8.34 -5.67
N PHE A 150 -4.83 -7.50 -4.79
CA PHE A 150 -4.82 -7.75 -3.33
C PHE A 150 -6.02 -7.15 -2.61
N PHE A 151 -6.88 -6.39 -3.30
CA PHE A 151 -8.13 -5.93 -2.72
C PHE A 151 -9.16 -7.05 -2.68
N LYS A 152 -9.75 -7.22 -1.49
CA LYS A 152 -10.89 -8.13 -1.27
C LYS A 152 -12.18 -7.31 -1.26
N ASP A 153 -13.32 -7.95 -1.55
CA ASP A 153 -14.62 -7.28 -1.52
C ASP A 153 -14.86 -6.54 -0.19
N TYR A 154 -14.49 -7.15 0.93
CA TYR A 154 -14.51 -6.50 2.24
C TYR A 154 -13.13 -6.59 2.89
N MET A 155 -12.59 -5.47 3.37
CA MET A 155 -11.32 -5.41 4.09
C MET A 155 -11.51 -4.68 5.41
N THR A 156 -11.01 -5.31 6.48
CA THR A 156 -10.87 -4.67 7.79
C THR A 156 -9.69 -3.70 7.80
N LEU A 157 -9.60 -2.83 8.81
CA LEU A 157 -8.41 -2.00 9.00
C LEU A 157 -7.13 -2.85 9.14
N GLU A 158 -7.20 -4.01 9.82
CA GLU A 158 -6.09 -4.96 9.85
C GLU A 158 -5.68 -5.39 8.43
N GLY A 159 -6.65 -5.77 7.59
CA GLY A 159 -6.41 -6.13 6.20
C GLY A 159 -5.77 -5.00 5.40
N VAL A 160 -6.19 -3.77 5.65
CA VAL A 160 -5.62 -2.56 5.01
C VAL A 160 -4.18 -2.29 5.46
N TYR A 161 -3.81 -2.60 6.71
CA TYR A 161 -2.42 -2.56 7.15
C TYR A 161 -1.54 -3.62 6.49
N ARG A 162 -2.09 -4.82 6.21
CA ARG A 162 -1.35 -5.93 5.54
C ARG A 162 -1.19 -5.72 4.03
N TYR A 163 -2.15 -5.04 3.41
CA TYR A 163 -2.20 -4.84 1.97
C TYR A 163 -0.90 -4.29 1.37
N PRO A 164 -0.29 -3.20 1.88
CA PRO A 164 0.85 -2.59 1.21
C PRO A 164 2.09 -3.49 1.25
N GLY A 165 2.22 -4.39 2.23
CA GLY A 165 3.28 -5.40 2.27
C GLY A 165 3.14 -6.43 1.15
N GLN A 166 1.91 -6.93 0.91
CA GLN A 166 1.63 -7.86 -0.18
C GLN A 166 1.90 -7.22 -1.56
N HIS A 167 1.45 -5.98 -1.74
CA HIS A 167 1.69 -5.19 -2.94
C HIS A 167 3.20 -4.91 -3.16
N PHE A 168 3.93 -4.57 -2.10
CA PHE A 168 5.37 -4.37 -2.11
C PHE A 168 6.12 -5.64 -2.53
N ASP A 169 5.82 -6.77 -1.91
CA ASP A 169 6.48 -8.05 -2.18
C ASP A 169 6.21 -8.52 -3.62
N PHE A 170 5.00 -8.29 -4.15
CA PHE A 170 4.69 -8.56 -5.55
C PHE A 170 5.57 -7.75 -6.51
N HIS A 171 5.66 -6.43 -6.29
CA HIS A 171 6.44 -5.55 -7.16
C HIS A 171 7.95 -5.73 -7.01
N ARG A 172 8.43 -6.14 -5.85
CA ARG A 172 9.85 -6.45 -5.63
C ARG A 172 10.40 -7.45 -6.64
N HIS A 173 9.62 -8.48 -7.01
CA HIS A 173 10.02 -9.50 -7.98
C HIS A 173 10.09 -8.99 -9.43
N GLN A 174 9.55 -7.82 -9.70
CA GLN A 174 9.56 -7.21 -11.03
C GLN A 174 10.77 -6.28 -11.25
N LEU A 175 11.50 -5.94 -10.20
CA LEU A 175 12.71 -5.11 -10.28
C LEU A 175 13.83 -5.84 -11.02
N THR A 176 14.65 -5.08 -11.74
CA THR A 176 15.80 -5.54 -12.51
C THR A 176 17.07 -4.80 -12.06
N LEU A 177 17.47 -5.04 -10.81
CA LEU A 177 18.56 -4.33 -10.14
C LEU A 177 19.94 -4.98 -10.32
N ASN A 178 20.00 -6.07 -11.08
CA ASN A 178 21.25 -6.82 -11.37
C ASN A 178 21.94 -6.30 -12.62
#